data_f6c952caa8acb6b7b0278a6ebf56df32
#
_entry.id   f6c952caa8acb6b7b0278a6ebf56df32
#
_cell.length_a   1.000
_cell.length_b   1.000
_cell.length_c   1.000
_cell.angle_alpha   90.00
_cell.angle_beta   90.00
_cell.angle_gamma   90.00
#
_symmetry.space_group_name_H-M   'P 1'
#
loop_
_entity.id
_entity.type
_entity.pdbx_description
1 polymer ?
#
loop_
_entity_poly.entity_id
_entity_poly.type
_entity_poly.pdbx_seq_one_letter_code
_entity_poly.pdbx_strand_id
1 'polypeptide(L)'
;METQNFFGALAGAVTIAGCAVLGAAEIPPPNFVVILTEAQGWSNTSVAMDDRVQASKSRILKTPAVERLAGEGMRFSDGYAASPRCTPSRAALLTGVSPAYLHMTFVGGGRESAFSRTSSALIPPEPLLELPTGETTVAEMLKHEGYATAHFGKWHLGRVSPAKHGFDESDGATNNGGPDIVANPNPKQAHAMTERGIDFITRMARAQRPFYLQLSHYPNQDQKGAARQDAEVVEAADVDQTVGQLLDALDRLGLAGNTYVLYTSDHGAQGRTANEPLSGGKGFVLEGGLRVPFLVRGPGVAAGVCSHVPVTAMDWLPTIAELAHLHTAPAKDVEGGSFAGILRDPSGHGAVKRVREEIVFHFPHYDHGNFGPATALILEHYKLIRVDETGTRRLYDLAVDAAEEHDLAAKLPEKTAELDARLIAYLRAVNAQLAIVNPDYDPTKAGIAPDNRPGAGGKGGKRRDSP
;
A
#
# COMPACT_ATOMS: atom_id res chain seq x y z
N MET A 1 -18.42 25.80 -100.28
CA MET A 1 -18.68 24.40 -99.86
C MET A 1 -18.01 24.20 -98.55
N GLU A 2 -18.81 24.41 -97.52
CA GLU A 2 -18.33 24.47 -96.14
C GLU A 2 -18.68 23.13 -95.41
N THR A 3 -17.74 22.54 -94.77
CA THR A 3 -17.95 21.40 -93.93
C THR A 3 -17.81 21.89 -92.48
N GLN A 4 -18.94 21.89 -91.76
CA GLN A 4 -18.96 22.14 -90.29
C GLN A 4 -18.63 20.93 -89.52
N ASN A 5 -17.62 21.01 -88.64
CA ASN A 5 -17.26 20.02 -87.65
C ASN A 5 -18.01 20.29 -86.32
N PHE A 6 -18.80 19.33 -85.86
CA PHE A 6 -19.37 19.30 -84.48
C PHE A 6 -18.44 18.59 -83.55
N PHE A 7 -17.91 19.30 -82.56
CA PHE A 7 -17.25 18.71 -81.39
C PHE A 7 -18.27 18.64 -80.29
N GLY A 8 -18.63 17.38 -79.89
CA GLY A 8 -19.41 17.13 -78.73
C GLY A 8 -18.49 16.94 -77.47
N ALA A 9 -18.63 17.84 -76.51
CA ALA A 9 -17.91 17.73 -75.24
C ALA A 9 -18.66 16.78 -74.29
N LEU A 10 -18.04 15.64 -73.92
CA LEU A 10 -18.51 14.73 -72.85
C LEU A 10 -17.99 15.27 -71.52
N ALA A 11 -18.88 15.82 -70.68
CA ALA A 11 -18.56 16.14 -69.30
C ALA A 11 -18.67 14.88 -68.41
N GLY A 12 -17.54 14.31 -68.03
CA GLY A 12 -17.47 13.22 -67.06
C GLY A 12 -17.63 13.77 -65.65
N ALA A 13 -18.71 13.39 -64.95
CA ALA A 13 -18.88 13.66 -63.53
C ALA A 13 -18.00 12.70 -62.72
N VAL A 14 -16.96 13.22 -62.10
CA VAL A 14 -16.16 12.49 -61.12
C VAL A 14 -16.88 12.53 -59.78
N THR A 15 -17.49 11.39 -59.36
CA THR A 15 -18.05 11.22 -58.03
C THR A 15 -16.92 10.92 -57.06
N ILE A 16 -16.52 11.89 -56.23
CA ILE A 16 -15.61 11.69 -55.13
C ILE A 16 -16.40 10.97 -54.02
N ALA A 17 -16.19 9.66 -53.89
CA ALA A 17 -16.65 8.90 -52.75
C ALA A 17 -15.83 9.36 -51.54
N GLY A 18 -16.43 10.15 -50.65
CA GLY A 18 -15.84 10.52 -49.37
C GLY A 18 -15.70 9.25 -48.50
N CYS A 19 -14.47 8.74 -48.34
CA CYS A 19 -14.17 7.82 -47.28
C CYS A 19 -14.40 8.52 -45.93
N ALA A 20 -15.52 8.21 -45.27
CA ALA A 20 -15.69 8.53 -43.87
C ALA A 20 -14.58 7.79 -43.11
N VAL A 21 -13.58 8.48 -42.62
CA VAL A 21 -12.64 7.98 -41.65
C VAL A 21 -13.49 7.73 -40.39
N LEU A 22 -13.86 6.48 -40.16
CA LEU A 22 -14.37 6.06 -38.86
C LEU A 22 -13.27 6.42 -37.85
N GLY A 23 -13.46 7.52 -37.14
CA GLY A 23 -12.59 7.86 -36.01
C GLY A 23 -12.50 6.66 -35.09
N ALA A 24 -11.29 6.21 -34.76
CA ALA A 24 -11.10 5.21 -33.74
C ALA A 24 -11.86 5.71 -32.51
N ALA A 25 -12.82 4.90 -32.03
CA ALA A 25 -13.53 5.24 -30.81
C ALA A 25 -12.48 5.45 -29.71
N GLU A 26 -12.41 6.65 -29.17
CA GLU A 26 -11.51 6.95 -28.05
C GLU A 26 -11.86 5.97 -26.91
N ILE A 27 -10.86 5.21 -26.49
CA ILE A 27 -11.02 4.32 -25.32
C ILE A 27 -11.26 5.24 -24.12
N PRO A 28 -12.40 5.10 -23.42
CA PRO A 28 -12.69 5.98 -22.31
C PRO A 28 -11.61 5.83 -21.22
N PRO A 29 -11.22 6.91 -20.54
CA PRO A 29 -10.26 6.85 -19.47
C PRO A 29 -10.68 5.83 -18.40
N PRO A 30 -9.77 4.98 -17.90
CA PRO A 30 -10.12 3.95 -16.91
C PRO A 30 -10.45 4.57 -15.56
N ASN A 31 -11.34 3.93 -14.82
CA ASN A 31 -11.60 4.26 -13.42
C ASN A 31 -10.61 3.57 -12.49
N PHE A 32 -10.44 4.11 -11.30
CA PHE A 32 -9.59 3.54 -10.26
C PHE A 32 -10.31 3.44 -8.94
N VAL A 33 -10.19 2.29 -8.29
CA VAL A 33 -10.67 2.03 -6.94
C VAL A 33 -9.52 1.50 -6.10
N VAL A 34 -9.31 2.07 -4.93
CA VAL A 34 -8.37 1.58 -3.91
C VAL A 34 -9.15 1.13 -2.70
N ILE A 35 -8.97 -0.13 -2.31
CA ILE A 35 -9.47 -0.71 -1.07
C ILE A 35 -8.25 -0.85 -0.15
N LEU A 36 -8.15 0.06 0.82
CA LEU A 36 -7.05 0.09 1.79
C LEU A 36 -7.54 -0.45 3.12
N THR A 37 -7.14 -1.67 3.45
CA THR A 37 -7.45 -2.28 4.74
C THR A 37 -6.52 -1.74 5.83
N GLU A 38 -6.92 -1.88 7.09
CA GLU A 38 -6.15 -1.46 8.25
C GLU A 38 -5.49 -2.66 8.92
N ALA A 39 -4.17 -2.63 9.05
CA ALA A 39 -3.40 -3.62 9.80
C ALA A 39 -3.69 -5.08 9.39
N GLN A 40 -3.90 -5.34 8.11
CA GLN A 40 -4.12 -6.69 7.60
C GLN A 40 -2.79 -7.35 7.27
N GLY A 41 -2.49 -8.45 7.94
CA GLY A 41 -1.28 -9.23 7.69
C GLY A 41 -1.28 -9.92 6.32
N TRP A 42 -0.09 -10.20 5.82
CA TRP A 42 0.15 -10.82 4.51
C TRP A 42 -0.62 -12.14 4.31
N SER A 43 -0.68 -12.97 5.34
CA SER A 43 -1.39 -14.26 5.30
C SER A 43 -2.84 -14.18 5.80
N ASN A 44 -3.38 -12.97 6.02
CA ASN A 44 -4.68 -12.79 6.68
C ASN A 44 -5.85 -12.75 5.69
N THR A 45 -5.78 -13.59 4.66
CA THR A 45 -6.86 -13.90 3.69
C THR A 45 -6.88 -15.39 3.39
N SER A 46 -7.93 -15.93 2.73
CA SER A 46 -7.94 -17.30 2.25
C SER A 46 -7.16 -17.50 0.93
N VAL A 47 -6.66 -16.41 0.33
CA VAL A 47 -5.79 -16.45 -0.85
C VAL A 47 -4.33 -16.65 -0.42
N ALA A 48 -3.63 -17.62 -1.01
CA ALA A 48 -2.18 -17.69 -0.84
C ALA A 48 -1.52 -16.52 -1.58
N MET A 49 -0.90 -15.59 -0.83
CA MET A 49 -0.23 -14.43 -1.43
C MET A 49 1.01 -14.84 -2.23
N ASP A 50 1.70 -15.90 -1.83
CA ASP A 50 2.79 -16.53 -2.56
C ASP A 50 2.39 -17.96 -2.94
N ASP A 51 2.43 -18.31 -4.21
CA ASP A 51 2.07 -19.65 -4.71
C ASP A 51 3.10 -20.72 -4.34
N ARG A 52 4.31 -20.32 -3.95
CA ARG A 52 5.39 -21.18 -3.46
C ARG A 52 5.27 -21.45 -1.95
N VAL A 53 4.53 -20.61 -1.21
CA VAL A 53 4.44 -20.66 0.26
C VAL A 53 3.01 -20.90 0.71
N GLN A 54 2.65 -22.15 0.98
CA GLN A 54 1.30 -22.52 1.41
C GLN A 54 0.85 -21.83 2.71
N ALA A 55 1.80 -21.44 3.58
CA ALA A 55 1.52 -20.69 4.81
C ALA A 55 1.21 -19.19 4.56
N SER A 56 1.27 -18.72 3.32
CA SER A 56 0.93 -17.35 2.93
C SER A 56 -0.58 -17.06 2.89
N LYS A 57 -1.39 -17.94 3.41
CA LYS A 57 -2.85 -17.78 3.58
C LYS A 57 -3.32 -18.23 4.95
N SER A 58 -4.41 -17.67 5.40
CA SER A 58 -5.08 -18.09 6.62
C SER A 58 -5.66 -19.50 6.49
N ARG A 59 -5.60 -20.24 7.58
CA ARG A 59 -6.24 -21.56 7.69
C ARG A 59 -7.69 -21.47 8.16
N ILE A 60 -8.08 -20.35 8.71
CA ILE A 60 -9.38 -20.15 9.38
C ILE A 60 -10.27 -19.12 8.68
N LEU A 61 -9.68 -18.10 8.04
CA LEU A 61 -10.44 -17.07 7.35
C LEU A 61 -11.01 -17.60 6.04
N LYS A 62 -12.17 -17.07 5.69
CA LYS A 62 -12.81 -17.28 4.37
C LYS A 62 -13.08 -15.90 3.77
N THR A 63 -12.43 -15.62 2.67
CA THR A 63 -12.48 -14.33 1.98
C THR A 63 -12.82 -14.55 0.49
N PRO A 64 -14.03 -15.02 0.16
CA PRO A 64 -14.39 -15.38 -1.21
C PRO A 64 -14.37 -14.21 -2.18
N ALA A 65 -14.60 -12.98 -1.73
CA ALA A 65 -14.51 -11.82 -2.59
C ALA A 65 -13.05 -11.46 -2.91
N VAL A 66 -12.13 -11.63 -1.96
CA VAL A 66 -10.69 -11.50 -2.22
C VAL A 66 -10.18 -12.63 -3.10
N GLU A 67 -10.71 -13.87 -2.94
CA GLU A 67 -10.42 -14.99 -3.87
C GLU A 67 -10.86 -14.66 -5.30
N ARG A 68 -12.05 -14.08 -5.45
CA ARG A 68 -12.55 -13.61 -6.75
C ARG A 68 -11.60 -12.53 -7.32
N LEU A 69 -11.23 -11.53 -6.53
CA LEU A 69 -10.32 -10.47 -6.95
C LEU A 69 -8.97 -11.03 -7.42
N ALA A 70 -8.41 -12.01 -6.69
CA ALA A 70 -7.17 -12.69 -7.05
C ALA A 70 -7.32 -13.56 -8.32
N GLY A 71 -8.46 -14.22 -8.51
CA GLY A 71 -8.74 -15.03 -9.70
C GLY A 71 -8.97 -14.21 -10.96
N GLU A 72 -9.54 -13.01 -10.83
CA GLU A 72 -9.80 -12.07 -11.93
C GLU A 72 -8.66 -11.06 -12.15
N GLY A 73 -7.62 -11.06 -11.31
CA GLY A 73 -6.51 -10.11 -11.34
C GLY A 73 -5.16 -10.76 -11.06
N MET A 74 -4.19 -9.93 -10.73
CA MET A 74 -2.84 -10.31 -10.35
C MET A 74 -2.61 -10.03 -8.87
N ARG A 75 -1.94 -10.96 -8.18
CA ARG A 75 -1.42 -10.76 -6.82
C ARG A 75 0.08 -10.65 -6.84
N PHE A 76 0.64 -9.90 -5.90
CA PHE A 76 2.08 -9.75 -5.71
C PHE A 76 2.48 -10.40 -4.39
N SER A 77 3.36 -11.41 -4.46
CA SER A 77 3.88 -12.08 -3.26
C SER A 77 4.74 -11.13 -2.41
N ASP A 78 5.44 -10.23 -3.09
CA ASP A 78 6.33 -9.23 -2.50
C ASP A 78 5.71 -7.83 -2.58
N GLY A 79 4.45 -7.72 -2.10
CA GLY A 79 3.72 -6.46 -1.98
C GLY A 79 3.98 -5.80 -0.62
N TYR A 80 4.41 -4.53 -0.64
CA TYR A 80 4.83 -3.83 0.57
C TYR A 80 4.00 -2.58 0.84
N ALA A 81 3.60 -2.39 2.10
CA ALA A 81 3.28 -1.08 2.63
C ALA A 81 4.56 -0.23 2.67
N ALA A 82 4.44 1.11 2.64
CA ALA A 82 5.62 1.97 2.64
C ALA A 82 6.24 2.17 4.04
N SER A 83 5.55 1.74 5.09
CA SER A 83 5.98 1.84 6.50
C SER A 83 5.23 0.83 7.36
N PRO A 84 5.77 0.42 8.52
CA PRO A 84 5.03 -0.44 9.44
C PRO A 84 3.96 0.29 10.26
N ARG A 85 3.57 1.52 9.87
CA ARG A 85 2.56 2.35 10.56
C ARG A 85 1.65 3.10 9.58
N CYS A 86 0.42 3.40 10.06
CA CYS A 86 -0.69 3.93 9.27
C CYS A 86 -0.37 5.25 8.54
N THR A 87 -0.11 6.33 9.29
CA THR A 87 0.10 7.68 8.73
C THR A 87 1.18 7.71 7.65
N PRO A 88 2.40 7.19 7.90
CA PRO A 88 3.44 7.19 6.87
C PRO A 88 3.07 6.38 5.62
N SER A 89 2.46 5.20 5.78
CA SER A 89 2.05 4.39 4.62
C SER A 89 0.95 5.05 3.80
N ARG A 90 -0.02 5.69 4.45
CA ARG A 90 -1.13 6.38 3.79
C ARG A 90 -0.64 7.60 3.01
N ALA A 91 0.30 8.37 3.59
CA ALA A 91 0.94 9.49 2.90
C ALA A 91 1.67 9.01 1.63
N ALA A 92 2.48 7.96 1.77
CA ALA A 92 3.24 7.40 0.65
C ALA A 92 2.36 6.81 -0.46
N LEU A 93 1.24 6.15 -0.13
CA LEU A 93 0.28 5.65 -1.11
C LEU A 93 -0.31 6.78 -1.96
N LEU A 94 -0.62 7.94 -1.34
CA LEU A 94 -1.23 9.07 -2.04
C LEU A 94 -0.24 9.87 -2.88
N THR A 95 1.01 9.99 -2.42
CA THR A 95 2.00 10.89 -3.02
C THR A 95 3.03 10.20 -3.90
N GLY A 96 3.23 8.88 -3.73
CA GLY A 96 4.33 8.15 -4.36
C GLY A 96 5.71 8.48 -3.77
N VAL A 97 5.75 9.19 -2.63
CA VAL A 97 6.96 9.68 -1.97
C VAL A 97 7.18 8.94 -0.66
N SER A 98 8.43 8.65 -0.30
CA SER A 98 8.73 7.89 0.90
C SER A 98 8.43 8.66 2.19
N PRO A 99 8.07 7.96 3.28
CA PRO A 99 7.94 8.56 4.59
C PRO A 99 9.20 9.28 5.07
N ALA A 100 10.39 8.80 4.66
CA ALA A 100 11.67 9.41 4.97
C ALA A 100 11.82 10.81 4.37
N TYR A 101 11.44 10.96 3.09
CA TYR A 101 11.45 12.24 2.40
C TYR A 101 10.38 13.20 2.96
N LEU A 102 9.16 12.68 3.16
CA LEU A 102 8.03 13.46 3.69
C LEU A 102 8.21 13.87 5.15
N HIS A 103 9.19 13.30 5.87
CA HIS A 103 9.30 13.43 7.33
C HIS A 103 8.04 13.00 8.09
N MET A 104 7.19 12.20 7.46
CA MET A 104 5.97 11.62 8.05
C MET A 104 6.27 10.17 8.46
N THR A 105 7.10 10.00 9.50
CA THR A 105 7.66 8.69 9.85
C THR A 105 6.95 7.98 11.00
N PHE A 106 5.98 8.65 11.66
CA PHE A 106 5.19 8.07 12.76
C PHE A 106 3.74 8.56 12.76
N VAL A 107 2.93 8.00 13.65
CA VAL A 107 1.56 8.42 13.88
C VAL A 107 1.48 9.45 15.00
N GLY A 108 0.55 10.40 14.93
CA GLY A 108 0.39 11.41 15.97
C GLY A 108 -0.19 10.85 17.27
N GLY A 109 0.21 11.46 18.41
CA GLY A 109 -0.51 11.26 19.66
C GLY A 109 0.28 10.83 20.89
N GLY A 110 1.60 10.79 20.89
CA GLY A 110 2.46 10.62 22.09
C GLY A 110 2.25 9.34 22.93
N ARG A 111 1.07 8.74 22.91
CA ARG A 111 0.74 7.50 23.62
C ARG A 111 1.14 6.23 22.86
N GLU A 112 1.43 6.35 21.59
CA GLU A 112 1.75 5.22 20.73
C GLU A 112 3.25 4.95 20.66
N SER A 113 4.09 5.91 21.05
CA SER A 113 5.53 5.73 21.13
C SER A 113 5.93 5.00 22.42
N ALA A 114 6.79 4.00 22.29
CA ALA A 114 7.45 3.34 23.43
C ALA A 114 8.69 4.11 23.91
N PHE A 115 8.93 5.33 23.43
CA PHE A 115 10.03 6.17 23.86
C PHE A 115 9.93 6.51 25.35
N SER A 116 11.03 6.35 26.06
CA SER A 116 11.19 6.75 27.45
C SER A 116 12.41 7.65 27.59
N ARG A 117 12.22 8.82 28.20
CA ARG A 117 13.28 9.82 28.37
C ARG A 117 14.53 9.28 29.07
N THR A 118 14.38 8.31 29.95
CA THR A 118 15.53 7.79 30.74
C THR A 118 15.98 6.39 30.32
N SER A 119 15.12 5.62 29.66
CA SER A 119 15.43 4.22 29.30
C SER A 119 15.66 3.98 27.82
N SER A 120 15.46 4.98 26.96
CA SER A 120 15.78 4.91 25.53
C SER A 120 17.09 5.60 25.23
N ALA A 121 18.02 4.94 24.54
CA ALA A 121 19.35 5.47 24.26
C ALA A 121 19.35 6.58 23.18
N LEU A 122 18.30 6.60 22.35
CA LEU A 122 18.12 7.60 21.31
C LEU A 122 16.85 8.42 21.55
N ILE A 123 16.84 9.66 21.07
CA ILE A 123 15.65 10.50 20.95
C ILE A 123 15.14 10.37 19.50
N PRO A 124 13.93 9.87 19.26
CA PRO A 124 13.33 9.87 17.93
C PRO A 124 13.15 11.28 17.38
N PRO A 125 13.17 11.48 16.06
CA PRO A 125 12.83 12.77 15.47
C PRO A 125 11.34 13.09 15.68
N GLU A 126 11.01 14.38 15.64
CA GLU A 126 9.61 14.83 15.59
C GLU A 126 9.07 14.67 14.17
N PRO A 127 8.11 13.76 13.93
CA PRO A 127 7.56 13.57 12.60
C PRO A 127 6.56 14.67 12.25
N LEU A 128 6.41 14.96 10.97
CA LEU A 128 5.24 15.70 10.49
C LEU A 128 4.00 14.82 10.68
N LEU A 129 2.97 15.40 11.28
CA LEU A 129 1.71 14.70 11.62
C LEU A 129 0.58 14.99 10.63
N GLU A 130 0.84 15.86 9.68
CA GLU A 130 -0.13 16.33 8.69
C GLU A 130 0.53 16.32 7.31
N LEU A 131 -0.19 15.78 6.32
CA LEU A 131 0.28 15.80 4.94
C LEU A 131 0.35 17.26 4.46
N PRO A 132 1.53 17.75 4.03
CA PRO A 132 1.65 19.10 3.52
C PRO A 132 0.78 19.30 2.26
N THR A 133 0.08 20.42 2.17
CA THR A 133 -0.77 20.75 1.00
C THR A 133 0.04 21.09 -0.25
N GLY A 134 1.37 21.16 -0.15
CA GLY A 134 2.27 21.32 -1.29
C GLY A 134 2.65 20.00 -1.97
N GLU A 135 2.36 18.86 -1.32
CA GLU A 135 2.61 17.54 -1.91
C GLU A 135 1.50 17.17 -2.89
N THR A 136 1.89 16.81 -4.10
CA THR A 136 0.93 16.38 -5.13
C THR A 136 0.43 14.97 -4.83
N THR A 137 -0.87 14.82 -4.69
CA THR A 137 -1.51 13.51 -4.47
C THR A 137 -2.03 12.91 -5.78
N VAL A 138 -2.26 11.60 -5.78
CA VAL A 138 -2.92 10.90 -6.89
C VAL A 138 -4.30 11.50 -7.20
N ALA A 139 -5.03 11.97 -6.19
CA ALA A 139 -6.34 12.59 -6.37
C ALA A 139 -6.23 13.95 -7.07
N GLU A 140 -5.26 14.79 -6.69
CA GLU A 140 -5.00 16.07 -7.38
C GLU A 140 -4.59 15.87 -8.82
N MET A 141 -3.69 14.91 -9.07
CA MET A 141 -3.23 14.57 -10.41
C MET A 141 -4.40 14.14 -11.32
N LEU A 142 -5.24 13.22 -10.84
CA LEU A 142 -6.40 12.74 -11.59
C LEU A 142 -7.49 13.80 -11.75
N LYS A 143 -7.74 14.62 -10.72
CA LYS A 143 -8.70 15.71 -10.77
C LYS A 143 -8.32 16.76 -11.84
N HIS A 144 -7.04 17.04 -12.00
CA HIS A 144 -6.52 17.91 -13.06
C HIS A 144 -6.88 17.38 -14.46
N GLU A 145 -6.94 16.06 -14.62
CA GLU A 145 -7.32 15.38 -15.87
C GLU A 145 -8.84 15.09 -15.95
N GLY A 146 -9.66 15.76 -15.13
CA GLY A 146 -11.12 15.72 -15.22
C GLY A 146 -11.81 14.59 -14.46
N TYR A 147 -11.09 13.76 -13.74
CA TYR A 147 -11.67 12.72 -12.89
C TYR A 147 -12.52 13.31 -11.75
N ALA A 148 -13.57 12.60 -11.36
CA ALA A 148 -14.21 12.78 -10.06
C ALA A 148 -13.42 11.98 -9.02
N THR A 149 -13.28 12.53 -7.80
CA THR A 149 -12.42 11.94 -6.79
C THR A 149 -13.15 11.82 -5.46
N ALA A 150 -13.10 10.64 -4.81
CA ALA A 150 -13.72 10.44 -3.51
C ALA A 150 -12.83 9.63 -2.57
N HIS A 151 -12.84 10.00 -1.28
CA HIS A 151 -12.18 9.29 -0.19
C HIS A 151 -13.18 9.07 0.95
N PHE A 152 -13.49 7.83 1.26
CA PHE A 152 -14.33 7.48 2.39
C PHE A 152 -13.57 6.59 3.38
N GLY A 153 -13.82 6.81 4.66
CA GLY A 153 -13.19 6.10 5.75
C GLY A 153 -12.01 6.83 6.37
N LYS A 154 -11.07 6.07 6.91
CA LYS A 154 -9.93 6.57 7.70
C LYS A 154 -8.96 7.39 6.86
N TRP A 155 -8.87 8.69 7.14
CA TRP A 155 -7.88 9.59 6.54
C TRP A 155 -6.51 9.46 7.22
N HIS A 156 -6.42 9.80 8.49
CA HIS A 156 -5.23 9.68 9.35
C HIS A 156 -3.97 10.41 8.84
N LEU A 157 -4.14 11.49 8.12
CA LEU A 157 -3.07 12.35 7.59
C LEU A 157 -3.15 13.78 8.13
N GLY A 158 -3.51 13.92 9.42
CA GLY A 158 -3.62 15.18 10.10
C GLY A 158 -5.05 15.72 10.13
N ARG A 159 -5.17 17.04 10.31
CA ARG A 159 -6.45 17.73 10.47
C ARG A 159 -6.95 18.41 9.19
N VAL A 160 -6.09 18.52 8.19
CA VAL A 160 -6.47 19.06 6.88
C VAL A 160 -7.37 18.05 6.17
N SER A 161 -8.52 18.54 5.71
CA SER A 161 -9.51 17.70 5.02
C SER A 161 -8.96 17.13 3.72
N PRO A 162 -9.35 15.90 3.33
CA PRO A 162 -9.05 15.32 2.02
C PRO A 162 -9.39 16.24 0.85
N ALA A 163 -10.38 17.12 1.01
CA ALA A 163 -10.74 18.12 -0.01
C ALA A 163 -9.60 19.08 -0.38
N LYS A 164 -8.63 19.29 0.52
CA LYS A 164 -7.42 20.09 0.26
C LYS A 164 -6.31 19.29 -0.42
N HIS A 165 -6.52 18.01 -0.60
CA HIS A 165 -5.63 17.06 -1.24
C HIS A 165 -6.27 16.39 -2.47
N GLY A 166 -7.16 17.14 -3.15
CA GLY A 166 -7.71 16.76 -4.44
C GLY A 166 -9.01 15.96 -4.42
N PHE A 167 -9.56 15.59 -3.27
CA PHE A 167 -10.82 14.84 -3.22
C PHE A 167 -12.04 15.75 -3.29
N ASP A 168 -12.96 15.46 -4.23
CA ASP A 168 -14.24 16.18 -4.37
C ASP A 168 -15.22 15.84 -3.25
N GLU A 169 -15.23 14.55 -2.84
CA GLU A 169 -16.10 14.03 -1.77
C GLU A 169 -15.26 13.28 -0.73
N SER A 170 -15.62 13.43 0.55
CA SER A 170 -14.93 12.70 1.62
C SER A 170 -15.72 12.70 2.94
N ASP A 171 -15.34 11.79 3.84
CA ASP A 171 -15.79 11.78 5.25
C ASP A 171 -15.05 12.82 6.11
N GLY A 172 -14.17 13.63 5.54
CA GLY A 172 -13.37 14.63 6.24
C GLY A 172 -12.07 14.08 6.82
N ALA A 173 -11.45 14.89 7.72
CA ALA A 173 -10.19 14.54 8.37
C ALA A 173 -10.40 13.52 9.51
N THR A 174 -10.81 12.32 9.15
CA THR A 174 -11.08 11.23 10.09
C THR A 174 -9.81 10.55 10.59
N ASN A 175 -9.86 10.03 11.80
CA ASN A 175 -8.79 9.22 12.38
C ASN A 175 -9.27 7.77 12.56
N ASN A 176 -9.13 7.18 13.72
CA ASN A 176 -9.53 5.80 14.01
C ASN A 176 -11.06 5.63 14.17
N GLY A 177 -11.82 6.70 14.19
CA GLY A 177 -13.27 6.74 14.21
C GLY A 177 -13.80 7.64 13.10
N GLY A 178 -14.84 7.25 12.44
CA GLY A 178 -15.46 7.99 11.35
C GLY A 178 -16.66 8.84 11.81
N PRO A 179 -17.29 9.58 10.87
CA PRO A 179 -18.43 10.44 11.17
C PRO A 179 -19.67 9.68 11.69
N ASP A 180 -19.78 8.41 11.29
CA ASP A 180 -20.93 7.54 11.64
C ASP A 180 -20.55 6.57 12.76
N ILE A 181 -19.80 6.99 13.78
CA ILE A 181 -19.50 6.13 14.92
C ILE A 181 -20.81 5.76 15.61
N VAL A 182 -21.41 4.67 15.18
CA VAL A 182 -22.57 4.07 15.80
C VAL A 182 -22.09 2.83 16.54
N ALA A 183 -22.24 2.82 17.85
CA ALA A 183 -22.00 1.63 18.61
C ALA A 183 -23.00 0.56 18.18
N ASN A 184 -22.49 -0.55 17.68
CA ASN A 184 -23.18 -1.79 17.33
C ASN A 184 -24.52 -1.64 16.55
N PRO A 185 -24.72 -2.28 15.37
CA PRO A 185 -23.88 -3.37 14.86
C PRO A 185 -22.86 -2.93 13.81
N ASN A 186 -22.39 -1.69 13.84
CA ASN A 186 -21.47 -1.23 12.82
C ASN A 186 -20.03 -1.67 13.13
N PRO A 187 -19.55 -2.79 12.60
CA PRO A 187 -18.14 -3.12 12.67
C PRO A 187 -17.42 -2.10 11.81
N LYS A 188 -17.13 -0.92 12.40
CA LYS A 188 -16.25 0.09 11.85
C LYS A 188 -16.68 0.68 10.54
N GLN A 189 -17.97 0.78 10.36
CA GLN A 189 -18.53 1.49 9.22
C GLN A 189 -18.12 0.91 7.85
N ALA A 190 -17.59 -0.32 7.82
CA ALA A 190 -17.16 -0.93 6.58
C ALA A 190 -18.30 -0.95 5.55
N HIS A 191 -19.50 -1.34 5.96
CA HIS A 191 -20.68 -1.35 5.10
C HIS A 191 -21.14 0.06 4.71
N ALA A 192 -21.32 0.98 5.67
CA ALA A 192 -21.77 2.35 5.39
C ALA A 192 -20.78 3.13 4.52
N MET A 193 -19.48 2.91 4.71
CA MET A 193 -18.43 3.47 3.86
C MET A 193 -18.52 2.92 2.43
N THR A 194 -18.75 1.62 2.29
CA THR A 194 -18.89 0.97 0.98
C THR A 194 -20.17 1.42 0.27
N GLU A 195 -21.27 1.60 0.98
CA GLU A 195 -22.51 2.15 0.43
C GLU A 195 -22.29 3.56 -0.14
N ARG A 196 -21.56 4.45 0.56
CA ARG A 196 -21.18 5.77 0.02
C ARG A 196 -20.32 5.66 -1.23
N GLY A 197 -19.37 4.71 -1.24
CA GLY A 197 -18.55 4.42 -2.42
C GLY A 197 -19.38 3.94 -3.60
N ILE A 198 -20.34 3.03 -3.39
CA ILE A 198 -21.24 2.51 -4.42
C ILE A 198 -22.17 3.61 -4.94
N ASP A 199 -22.68 4.48 -4.06
CA ASP A 199 -23.46 5.64 -4.50
C ASP A 199 -22.63 6.58 -5.38
N PHE A 200 -21.40 6.89 -4.97
CA PHE A 200 -20.49 7.72 -5.75
C PHE A 200 -20.24 7.13 -7.15
N ILE A 201 -19.82 5.86 -7.26
CA ILE A 201 -19.57 5.24 -8.57
C ILE A 201 -20.85 5.16 -9.43
N THR A 202 -22.02 4.98 -8.81
CA THR A 202 -23.31 4.96 -9.52
C THR A 202 -23.63 6.32 -10.16
N ARG A 203 -23.35 7.41 -9.43
CA ARG A 203 -23.52 8.78 -9.97
C ARG A 203 -22.52 9.05 -11.08
N MET A 204 -21.26 8.62 -10.94
CA MET A 204 -20.23 8.80 -11.97
C MET A 204 -20.52 7.97 -13.22
N ALA A 205 -21.02 6.74 -13.07
CA ALA A 205 -21.48 5.93 -14.19
C ALA A 205 -22.59 6.62 -15.00
N ARG A 206 -23.59 7.20 -14.32
CA ARG A 206 -24.67 7.96 -14.97
C ARG A 206 -24.17 9.25 -15.65
N ALA A 207 -23.17 9.91 -15.05
CA ALA A 207 -22.54 11.11 -15.60
C ALA A 207 -21.51 10.81 -16.70
N GLN A 208 -21.20 9.55 -16.95
CA GLN A 208 -20.14 9.09 -17.86
C GLN A 208 -18.79 9.78 -17.57
N ARG A 209 -18.50 10.01 -16.27
CA ARG A 209 -17.29 10.68 -15.81
C ARG A 209 -16.32 9.65 -15.20
N PRO A 210 -15.04 9.65 -15.60
CA PRO A 210 -14.04 8.80 -14.98
C PRO A 210 -13.84 9.19 -13.51
N PHE A 211 -13.46 8.22 -12.68
CA PHE A 211 -13.36 8.46 -11.24
C PHE A 211 -12.18 7.73 -10.58
N TYR A 212 -11.76 8.31 -9.46
CA TYR A 212 -10.90 7.70 -8.46
C TYR A 212 -11.66 7.60 -7.13
N LEU A 213 -11.81 6.40 -6.62
CA LEU A 213 -12.42 6.12 -5.33
C LEU A 213 -11.41 5.44 -4.41
N GLN A 214 -11.19 5.99 -3.22
CA GLN A 214 -10.42 5.34 -2.17
C GLN A 214 -11.32 5.02 -0.98
N LEU A 215 -11.44 3.72 -0.64
CA LEU A 215 -12.09 3.20 0.56
C LEU A 215 -11.03 2.79 1.57
N SER A 216 -10.95 3.50 2.68
CA SER A 216 -9.92 3.29 3.71
C SER A 216 -10.56 2.78 4.99
N HIS A 217 -10.40 1.48 5.29
CA HIS A 217 -11.02 0.87 6.45
C HIS A 217 -10.47 1.43 7.77
N TYR A 218 -11.30 1.34 8.82
CA TYR A 218 -10.93 1.72 10.18
C TYR A 218 -10.36 0.52 10.95
N PRO A 219 -9.52 0.76 11.98
CA PRO A 219 -9.03 -0.33 12.82
C PRO A 219 -10.12 -0.94 13.67
N ASN A 220 -10.00 -2.23 14.02
CA ASN A 220 -10.90 -2.91 14.93
C ASN A 220 -10.66 -2.49 16.40
N GLN A 221 -11.39 -1.50 16.88
CA GLN A 221 -11.23 -0.98 18.24
C GLN A 221 -12.20 -1.59 19.27
N ASP A 222 -13.30 -2.22 18.85
CA ASP A 222 -14.44 -2.50 19.75
C ASP A 222 -14.43 -3.90 20.37
N GLN A 223 -13.34 -4.65 20.24
CA GLN A 223 -13.30 -6.00 20.77
C GLN A 223 -12.62 -6.10 22.15
N LYS A 224 -13.05 -5.28 23.08
CA LYS A 224 -12.80 -5.49 24.50
C LYS A 224 -13.63 -6.69 24.97
N GLY A 225 -13.01 -7.89 24.96
CA GLY A 225 -13.61 -9.07 25.58
C GLY A 225 -13.90 -10.27 24.68
N ALA A 226 -13.93 -10.14 23.36
CA ALA A 226 -13.89 -11.31 22.47
C ALA A 226 -12.50 -11.94 22.47
N ALA A 227 -12.41 -13.24 22.32
CA ALA A 227 -11.13 -13.87 22.04
C ALA A 227 -10.56 -13.21 20.78
N ARG A 228 -9.31 -12.75 20.82
CA ARG A 228 -8.68 -11.94 19.73
C ARG A 228 -8.80 -12.59 18.35
N GLN A 229 -8.81 -13.91 18.31
CA GLN A 229 -8.94 -14.70 17.09
C GLN A 229 -10.35 -14.63 16.47
N ASP A 230 -11.40 -14.60 17.30
CA ASP A 230 -12.79 -14.48 16.82
C ASP A 230 -13.02 -13.08 16.22
N ALA A 231 -12.34 -12.09 16.77
CA ALA A 231 -12.36 -10.73 16.32
C ALA A 231 -11.77 -10.55 14.92
N GLU A 232 -10.63 -11.13 14.67
CA GLU A 232 -9.97 -11.10 13.35
C GLU A 232 -10.81 -11.81 12.30
N VAL A 233 -11.50 -12.90 12.66
CA VAL A 233 -12.40 -13.63 11.75
C VAL A 233 -13.59 -12.79 11.34
N VAL A 234 -14.24 -12.10 12.29
CA VAL A 234 -15.40 -11.25 12.00
C VAL A 234 -14.98 -10.05 11.14
N GLU A 235 -13.88 -9.39 11.47
CA GLU A 235 -13.39 -8.25 10.70
C GLU A 235 -13.04 -8.62 9.26
N ALA A 236 -12.33 -9.72 9.07
CA ALA A 236 -11.97 -10.19 7.75
C ALA A 236 -13.22 -10.55 6.92
N ALA A 237 -14.25 -11.13 7.54
CA ALA A 237 -15.51 -11.45 6.88
C ALA A 237 -16.28 -10.19 6.47
N ASP A 238 -16.33 -9.16 7.32
CA ASP A 238 -17.00 -7.89 7.01
C ASP A 238 -16.29 -7.14 5.88
N VAL A 239 -14.96 -7.06 5.94
CA VAL A 239 -14.16 -6.45 4.86
C VAL A 239 -14.37 -7.21 3.55
N ASP A 240 -14.30 -8.53 3.57
CA ASP A 240 -14.51 -9.36 2.37
C ASP A 240 -15.92 -9.18 1.77
N GLN A 241 -16.95 -9.11 2.62
CA GLN A 241 -18.31 -8.84 2.16
C GLN A 241 -18.41 -7.49 1.46
N THR A 242 -17.76 -6.45 1.98
CA THR A 242 -17.76 -5.11 1.36
C THR A 242 -16.99 -5.08 0.04
N VAL A 243 -15.90 -5.83 -0.07
CA VAL A 243 -15.20 -6.05 -1.34
C VAL A 243 -16.16 -6.69 -2.36
N GLY A 244 -16.88 -7.74 -1.96
CA GLY A 244 -17.89 -8.40 -2.82
C GLY A 244 -18.96 -7.43 -3.30
N GLN A 245 -19.55 -6.65 -2.40
CA GLN A 245 -20.57 -5.64 -2.73
C GLN A 245 -20.06 -4.62 -3.76
N LEU A 246 -18.82 -4.17 -3.63
CA LEU A 246 -18.20 -3.23 -4.56
C LEU A 246 -17.97 -3.86 -5.93
N LEU A 247 -17.40 -5.07 -5.99
CA LEU A 247 -17.18 -5.79 -7.25
C LEU A 247 -18.51 -6.05 -7.99
N ASP A 248 -19.55 -6.48 -7.26
CA ASP A 248 -20.89 -6.68 -7.81
C ASP A 248 -21.51 -5.37 -8.32
N ALA A 249 -21.25 -4.24 -7.65
CA ALA A 249 -21.70 -2.94 -8.12
C ALA A 249 -21.01 -2.54 -9.44
N LEU A 250 -19.71 -2.75 -9.56
CA LEU A 250 -18.96 -2.51 -10.80
C LEU A 250 -19.50 -3.35 -11.95
N ASP A 251 -19.83 -4.62 -11.69
CA ASP A 251 -20.41 -5.50 -12.71
C ASP A 251 -21.81 -5.04 -13.15
N ARG A 252 -22.70 -4.77 -12.19
CA ARG A 252 -24.07 -4.29 -12.48
C ARG A 252 -24.11 -2.98 -13.24
N LEU A 253 -23.11 -2.12 -13.03
CA LEU A 253 -22.99 -0.84 -13.72
C LEU A 253 -22.25 -0.94 -15.06
N GLY A 254 -21.75 -2.11 -15.44
CA GLY A 254 -20.97 -2.32 -16.66
C GLY A 254 -19.58 -1.67 -16.62
N LEU A 255 -19.05 -1.39 -15.44
CA LEU A 255 -17.80 -0.68 -15.24
C LEU A 255 -16.59 -1.61 -15.05
N ALA A 256 -16.81 -2.91 -14.79
CA ALA A 256 -15.75 -3.86 -14.47
C ALA A 256 -14.63 -3.92 -15.52
N GLY A 257 -15.01 -3.84 -16.81
CA GLY A 257 -14.06 -3.86 -17.94
C GLY A 257 -13.26 -2.58 -18.13
N ASN A 258 -13.57 -1.50 -17.39
CA ASN A 258 -12.88 -0.21 -17.46
C ASN A 258 -12.47 0.34 -16.07
N THR A 259 -12.35 -0.53 -15.06
CA THR A 259 -11.99 -0.11 -13.69
C THR A 259 -10.85 -0.96 -13.16
N TYR A 260 -9.76 -0.30 -12.75
CA TYR A 260 -8.70 -0.92 -11.95
C TYR A 260 -9.09 -0.91 -10.47
N VAL A 261 -8.96 -2.05 -9.82
CA VAL A 261 -9.20 -2.21 -8.38
C VAL A 261 -7.90 -2.66 -7.73
N LEU A 262 -7.34 -1.85 -6.82
CA LEU A 262 -6.24 -2.21 -5.93
C LEU A 262 -6.81 -2.61 -4.57
N TYR A 263 -6.39 -3.77 -4.07
CA TYR A 263 -6.63 -4.21 -2.70
C TYR A 263 -5.29 -4.36 -1.98
N THR A 264 -5.10 -3.63 -0.88
CA THR A 264 -3.88 -3.69 -0.07
C THR A 264 -4.13 -3.27 1.38
N SER A 265 -3.10 -3.33 2.23
CA SER A 265 -3.15 -2.86 3.62
C SER A 265 -2.14 -1.75 3.86
N ASP A 266 -2.39 -0.92 4.88
CA ASP A 266 -1.48 0.16 5.23
C ASP A 266 -0.23 -0.30 6.02
N HIS A 267 -0.26 -1.49 6.64
CA HIS A 267 0.88 -2.21 7.25
C HIS A 267 0.45 -3.61 7.69
N GLY A 268 1.40 -4.42 8.13
CA GLY A 268 1.11 -5.74 8.65
C GLY A 268 0.30 -5.74 9.96
N ALA A 269 -0.24 -6.90 10.32
CA ALA A 269 -1.10 -7.05 11.49
C ALA A 269 -0.37 -6.80 12.80
N GLN A 270 -1.13 -6.40 13.81
CA GLN A 270 -0.63 -6.31 15.18
C GLN A 270 -0.61 -7.70 15.84
N GLY A 271 0.57 -8.28 15.98
CA GLY A 271 0.78 -9.60 16.55
C GLY A 271 1.30 -10.61 15.53
N ARG A 272 1.90 -11.70 16.03
CA ARG A 272 2.65 -12.64 15.18
C ARG A 272 1.76 -13.54 14.32
N THR A 273 0.67 -14.05 14.88
CA THR A 273 -0.14 -15.10 14.24
C THR A 273 -0.79 -14.68 12.93
N ALA A 274 -1.14 -13.42 12.79
CA ALA A 274 -1.76 -12.88 11.58
C ALA A 274 -0.75 -12.54 10.47
N ASN A 275 0.56 -12.60 10.77
CA ASN A 275 1.63 -12.36 9.80
C ASN A 275 2.43 -13.64 9.48
N GLU A 276 2.22 -14.74 10.21
CA GLU A 276 2.97 -16.00 9.98
C GLU A 276 2.88 -16.43 8.50
N PRO A 277 3.99 -16.92 7.91
CA PRO A 277 5.25 -17.25 8.55
C PRO A 277 6.23 -16.09 8.74
N LEU A 278 5.86 -14.86 8.36
CA LEU A 278 6.72 -13.70 8.42
C LEU A 278 6.98 -13.22 9.85
N SER A 279 8.18 -12.70 10.08
CA SER A 279 8.58 -12.18 11.39
C SER A 279 8.05 -10.77 11.65
N GLY A 280 7.78 -10.46 12.93
CA GLY A 280 7.34 -9.12 13.34
C GLY A 280 5.86 -8.85 13.04
N GLY A 281 5.54 -7.58 12.83
CA GLY A 281 4.21 -7.05 12.59
C GLY A 281 4.22 -5.54 12.68
N LYS A 282 3.06 -4.93 12.94
CA LYS A 282 2.91 -3.48 13.11
C LYS A 282 4.01 -2.88 14.00
N GLY A 283 4.68 -1.84 13.51
CA GLY A 283 5.78 -1.18 14.21
C GLY A 283 7.17 -1.78 13.97
N PHE A 284 7.29 -2.88 13.22
CA PHE A 284 8.57 -3.49 12.86
C PHE A 284 8.90 -3.31 11.37
N VAL A 285 10.15 -2.99 11.07
CA VAL A 285 10.66 -3.01 9.69
C VAL A 285 11.00 -4.42 9.20
N LEU A 286 10.53 -5.45 9.91
CA LEU A 286 10.56 -6.85 9.50
C LEU A 286 9.45 -7.13 8.47
N GLU A 287 9.57 -8.26 7.77
CA GLU A 287 8.64 -8.62 6.70
C GLU A 287 7.17 -8.62 7.17
N GLY A 288 6.87 -9.16 8.35
CA GLY A 288 5.51 -9.18 8.90
C GLY A 288 4.92 -7.80 9.22
N GLY A 289 5.76 -6.75 9.32
CA GLY A 289 5.28 -5.37 9.48
C GLY A 289 5.08 -4.62 8.17
N LEU A 290 5.77 -5.04 7.12
CA LEU A 290 5.86 -4.34 5.84
C LEU A 290 5.15 -5.07 4.69
N ARG A 291 5.28 -6.41 4.61
CA ARG A 291 4.65 -7.21 3.56
C ARG A 291 3.17 -7.39 3.85
N VAL A 292 2.34 -7.06 2.87
CA VAL A 292 0.87 -6.99 2.99
C VAL A 292 0.21 -7.66 1.79
N PRO A 293 -1.08 -8.02 1.86
CA PRO A 293 -1.82 -8.41 0.67
C PRO A 293 -1.76 -7.29 -0.38
N PHE A 294 -1.43 -7.63 -1.62
CA PHE A 294 -1.35 -6.67 -2.71
C PHE A 294 -1.90 -7.31 -3.98
N LEU A 295 -3.10 -6.90 -4.37
CA LEU A 295 -3.83 -7.46 -5.51
C LEU A 295 -4.31 -6.34 -6.42
N VAL A 296 -4.23 -6.54 -7.73
CA VAL A 296 -4.73 -5.61 -8.73
C VAL A 296 -5.57 -6.36 -9.76
N ARG A 297 -6.81 -5.90 -9.97
CA ARG A 297 -7.69 -6.32 -11.05
C ARG A 297 -7.96 -5.13 -11.96
N GLY A 298 -8.14 -5.36 -13.26
CA GLY A 298 -8.54 -4.29 -14.18
C GLY A 298 -8.36 -4.64 -15.65
N PRO A 299 -8.61 -3.68 -16.54
CA PRO A 299 -8.46 -3.89 -17.96
C PRO A 299 -7.05 -4.33 -18.34
N GLY A 300 -6.94 -5.48 -19.04
CA GLY A 300 -5.66 -6.01 -19.50
C GLY A 300 -4.74 -6.56 -18.41
N VAL A 301 -5.20 -6.63 -17.15
CA VAL A 301 -4.46 -7.32 -16.08
C VAL A 301 -4.53 -8.82 -16.30
N ALA A 302 -3.38 -9.49 -16.21
CA ALA A 302 -3.30 -10.95 -16.35
C ALA A 302 -3.99 -11.63 -15.15
N ALA A 303 -5.07 -12.36 -15.43
CA ALA A 303 -5.94 -12.97 -14.44
C ALA A 303 -5.30 -14.22 -13.80
N GLY A 304 -5.45 -14.36 -12.48
CA GLY A 304 -4.97 -15.52 -11.71
C GLY A 304 -3.46 -15.61 -11.52
N VAL A 305 -2.69 -14.60 -11.96
CA VAL A 305 -1.22 -14.60 -11.91
C VAL A 305 -0.71 -14.19 -10.53
N CYS A 306 0.37 -14.84 -10.08
CA CYS A 306 1.17 -14.43 -8.94
C CYS A 306 2.50 -13.84 -9.44
N SER A 307 2.70 -12.55 -9.24
CA SER A 307 3.98 -11.90 -9.51
C SER A 307 4.87 -11.92 -8.26
N HIS A 308 6.15 -12.20 -8.47
CA HIS A 308 7.18 -12.17 -7.42
C HIS A 308 8.05 -10.91 -7.50
N VAL A 309 7.63 -9.94 -8.29
CA VAL A 309 8.33 -8.66 -8.39
C VAL A 309 7.96 -7.79 -7.20
N PRO A 310 8.94 -7.25 -6.44
CA PRO A 310 8.67 -6.38 -5.32
C PRO A 310 7.99 -5.07 -5.75
N VAL A 311 6.80 -4.82 -5.19
CA VAL A 311 6.03 -3.59 -5.38
C VAL A 311 5.72 -2.94 -4.03
N THR A 312 5.59 -1.62 -4.02
CA THR A 312 5.25 -0.87 -2.81
C THR A 312 4.02 0.01 -3.02
N ALA A 313 3.42 0.45 -1.93
CA ALA A 313 2.33 1.42 -1.98
C ALA A 313 2.71 2.72 -2.75
N MET A 314 3.99 3.12 -2.72
CA MET A 314 4.49 4.30 -3.47
C MET A 314 4.38 4.13 -4.99
N ASP A 315 4.43 2.91 -5.48
CA ASP A 315 4.41 2.62 -6.92
C ASP A 315 3.02 2.83 -7.54
N TRP A 316 1.98 2.98 -6.70
CA TRP A 316 0.61 3.10 -7.18
C TRP A 316 0.37 4.40 -7.95
N LEU A 317 0.86 5.55 -7.45
CA LEU A 317 0.69 6.83 -8.12
C LEU A 317 1.28 6.84 -9.56
N PRO A 318 2.56 6.46 -9.80
CA PRO A 318 3.10 6.42 -11.15
C PRO A 318 2.46 5.32 -12.03
N THR A 319 1.97 4.23 -11.43
CA THR A 319 1.21 3.21 -12.16
C THR A 319 -0.12 3.74 -12.65
N ILE A 320 -0.87 4.46 -11.82
CA ILE A 320 -2.10 5.16 -12.23
C ILE A 320 -1.80 6.13 -13.36
N ALA A 321 -0.75 6.94 -13.25
CA ALA A 321 -0.37 7.90 -14.28
C ALA A 321 -0.15 7.22 -15.65
N GLU A 322 0.53 6.08 -15.66
CA GLU A 322 0.75 5.31 -16.89
C GLU A 322 -0.54 4.65 -17.41
N LEU A 323 -1.34 4.04 -16.52
CA LEU A 323 -2.59 3.36 -16.90
C LEU A 323 -3.66 4.33 -17.40
N ALA A 324 -3.71 5.53 -16.85
CA ALA A 324 -4.62 6.60 -17.25
C ALA A 324 -4.09 7.40 -18.45
N HIS A 325 -2.89 7.08 -18.96
CA HIS A 325 -2.22 7.81 -20.05
C HIS A 325 -2.12 9.31 -19.77
N LEU A 326 -1.79 9.69 -18.51
CA LEU A 326 -1.73 11.09 -18.13
C LEU A 326 -0.61 11.82 -18.86
N HIS A 327 -0.91 13.04 -19.30
CA HIS A 327 0.08 13.90 -19.96
C HIS A 327 1.00 14.60 -18.96
N THR A 328 0.52 14.78 -17.73
CA THR A 328 1.30 15.40 -16.66
C THR A 328 2.21 14.35 -16.03
N ALA A 329 3.52 14.57 -16.09
CA ALA A 329 4.47 13.73 -15.40
C ALA A 329 4.27 13.85 -13.87
N PRO A 330 4.44 12.75 -13.10
CA PRO A 330 4.50 12.83 -11.66
C PRO A 330 5.53 13.87 -11.19
N ALA A 331 5.34 14.40 -9.98
CA ALA A 331 6.26 15.35 -9.38
C ALA A 331 7.69 14.77 -9.33
N LYS A 332 8.72 15.62 -9.33
CA LYS A 332 10.13 15.19 -9.43
C LYS A 332 10.62 14.37 -8.23
N ASP A 333 9.95 14.50 -7.11
CA ASP A 333 10.22 13.85 -5.84
C ASP A 333 9.52 12.50 -5.66
N VAL A 334 8.70 12.08 -6.63
CA VAL A 334 8.09 10.74 -6.63
C VAL A 334 9.18 9.68 -6.73
N GLU A 335 9.25 8.82 -5.71
CA GLU A 335 10.24 7.74 -5.62
C GLU A 335 9.68 6.40 -6.13
N GLY A 336 8.36 6.25 -6.11
CA GLY A 336 7.67 5.10 -6.69
C GLY A 336 7.90 4.97 -8.19
N GLY A 337 7.71 3.77 -8.72
CA GLY A 337 7.82 3.45 -10.14
C GLY A 337 6.58 2.77 -10.68
N SER A 338 6.35 2.84 -11.98
CA SER A 338 5.22 2.13 -12.58
C SER A 338 5.50 0.63 -12.71
N PHE A 339 4.50 -0.17 -12.31
CA PHE A 339 4.43 -1.62 -12.56
C PHE A 339 3.33 -1.99 -13.58
N ALA A 340 2.80 -1.02 -14.34
CA ALA A 340 1.75 -1.26 -15.32
C ALA A 340 2.16 -2.31 -16.38
N GLY A 341 3.44 -2.37 -16.75
CA GLY A 341 3.96 -3.40 -17.65
C GLY A 341 3.83 -4.80 -17.09
N ILE A 342 4.07 -4.98 -15.79
CA ILE A 342 3.95 -6.27 -15.09
C ILE A 342 2.50 -6.74 -15.06
N LEU A 343 1.55 -5.84 -14.84
CA LEU A 343 0.12 -6.17 -14.81
C LEU A 343 -0.38 -6.81 -16.12
N ARG A 344 0.24 -6.45 -17.24
CA ARG A 344 -0.12 -6.95 -18.59
C ARG A 344 0.65 -8.21 -18.99
N ASP A 345 1.67 -8.60 -18.22
CA ASP A 345 2.49 -9.78 -18.51
C ASP A 345 1.85 -11.04 -17.93
N PRO A 346 1.46 -12.02 -18.77
CA PRO A 346 0.88 -13.28 -18.30
C PRO A 346 1.83 -14.12 -17.44
N SER A 347 3.12 -13.87 -17.48
CA SER A 347 4.11 -14.53 -16.62
C SER A 347 4.28 -13.84 -15.27
N GLY A 348 3.74 -12.63 -15.12
CA GLY A 348 3.92 -11.80 -13.91
C GLY A 348 5.34 -11.28 -13.70
N HIS A 349 6.18 -11.34 -14.75
CA HIS A 349 7.55 -10.85 -14.69
C HIS A 349 7.68 -9.40 -15.18
N GLY A 350 8.82 -8.81 -14.91
CA GLY A 350 9.11 -7.45 -15.34
C GLY A 350 9.93 -6.68 -14.30
N ALA A 351 9.99 -5.39 -14.45
CA ALA A 351 10.67 -4.50 -13.52
C ALA A 351 9.81 -3.27 -13.24
N VAL A 352 9.78 -2.84 -12.01
CA VAL A 352 9.20 -1.55 -11.62
C VAL A 352 10.19 -0.45 -11.98
N LYS A 353 9.75 0.54 -12.73
CA LYS A 353 10.60 1.64 -13.25
C LYS A 353 10.76 2.73 -12.17
N ARG A 354 11.46 2.44 -11.07
CA ARG A 354 11.78 3.44 -10.03
C ARG A 354 13.01 4.25 -10.41
N VAL A 355 13.15 5.43 -9.82
CA VAL A 355 14.35 6.27 -9.93
C VAL A 355 15.55 5.58 -9.26
N ARG A 356 15.28 4.78 -8.23
CA ARG A 356 16.25 3.96 -7.48
C ARG A 356 15.82 2.51 -7.51
N GLU A 357 16.80 1.60 -7.53
CA GLU A 357 16.53 0.16 -7.51
C GLU A 357 16.12 -0.33 -6.12
N GLU A 358 16.74 0.25 -5.07
CA GLU A 358 16.47 -0.10 -3.69
C GLU A 358 15.13 0.42 -3.20
N ILE A 359 14.47 -0.38 -2.35
CA ILE A 359 13.29 0.01 -1.58
C ILE A 359 13.73 0.23 -0.14
N VAL A 360 13.43 1.41 0.42
CA VAL A 360 13.87 1.77 1.78
C VAL A 360 12.66 2.02 2.68
N PHE A 361 12.70 1.42 3.87
CA PHE A 361 11.70 1.57 4.92
C PHE A 361 12.37 2.20 6.15
N HIS A 362 12.16 3.50 6.34
CA HIS A 362 12.76 4.26 7.42
C HIS A 362 11.77 4.45 8.57
N PHE A 363 12.09 3.88 9.75
CA PHE A 363 11.25 3.97 10.94
C PHE A 363 12.10 4.32 12.17
N PRO A 364 12.49 5.61 12.34
CA PRO A 364 13.42 6.05 13.38
C PRO A 364 12.75 6.23 14.76
N HIS A 365 11.87 5.29 15.15
CA HIS A 365 11.02 5.42 16.33
C HIS A 365 11.03 4.16 17.19
N TYR A 366 10.84 4.37 18.52
CA TYR A 366 10.46 3.30 19.42
C TYR A 366 8.96 3.04 19.29
N ASP A 367 8.61 1.78 19.28
CA ASP A 367 7.24 1.31 19.24
C ASP A 367 7.08 0.07 20.11
N HIS A 368 5.84 -0.27 20.48
CA HIS A 368 5.59 -1.40 21.36
C HIS A 368 6.11 -2.71 20.77
N GLY A 369 7.12 -3.27 21.43
CA GLY A 369 7.70 -4.56 21.10
C GLY A 369 8.75 -4.56 19.97
N ASN A 370 9.01 -3.43 19.29
CA ASN A 370 10.09 -3.35 18.31
C ASN A 370 11.48 -3.23 18.97
N PHE A 371 12.52 -3.33 18.17
CA PHE A 371 13.91 -3.20 18.60
C PHE A 371 14.46 -1.75 18.56
N GLY A 372 13.56 -0.76 18.61
CA GLY A 372 13.87 0.67 18.55
C GLY A 372 14.00 1.22 17.13
N PRO A 373 14.56 2.45 17.00
CA PRO A 373 14.77 3.10 15.73
C PRO A 373 15.55 2.23 14.75
N ALA A 374 15.00 2.02 13.55
CA ALA A 374 15.60 1.15 12.56
C ALA A 374 15.23 1.56 11.13
N THR A 375 16.08 1.15 10.19
CA THR A 375 15.84 1.32 8.75
C THR A 375 16.13 0.02 8.02
N ALA A 376 15.23 -0.39 7.12
CA ALA A 376 15.47 -1.53 6.25
C ALA A 376 15.65 -1.05 4.80
N LEU A 377 16.49 -1.80 4.05
CA LEU A 377 16.69 -1.63 2.61
C LEU A 377 16.54 -2.99 1.94
N ILE A 378 15.72 -3.05 0.89
CA ILE A 378 15.64 -4.22 0.00
C ILE A 378 16.26 -3.85 -1.34
N LEU A 379 17.21 -4.68 -1.79
CA LEU A 379 17.79 -4.62 -3.13
C LEU A 379 17.89 -6.04 -3.69
N GLU A 380 17.31 -6.27 -4.85
CA GLU A 380 17.13 -7.61 -5.40
C GLU A 380 16.35 -8.49 -4.40
N HIS A 381 16.96 -9.58 -3.91
CA HIS A 381 16.41 -10.47 -2.89
C HIS A 381 17.04 -10.29 -1.50
N TYR A 382 18.02 -9.40 -1.36
CA TYR A 382 18.64 -9.12 -0.06
C TYR A 382 17.94 -8.01 0.69
N LYS A 383 17.71 -8.24 1.98
CA LYS A 383 17.23 -7.22 2.90
C LYS A 383 18.24 -6.96 3.99
N LEU A 384 18.69 -5.71 4.05
CA LEU A 384 19.49 -5.20 5.17
C LEU A 384 18.59 -4.49 6.16
N ILE A 385 18.76 -4.78 7.46
CA ILE A 385 18.17 -4.01 8.56
C ILE A 385 19.29 -3.40 9.38
N ARG A 386 19.25 -2.08 9.54
CA ARG A 386 20.09 -1.31 10.42
C ARG A 386 19.29 -0.90 11.65
N VAL A 387 19.73 -1.35 12.84
CA VAL A 387 19.18 -0.93 14.14
C VAL A 387 20.05 0.20 14.67
N ASP A 388 19.50 1.40 14.78
CA ASP A 388 20.30 2.60 15.05
C ASP A 388 20.80 2.66 16.49
N GLU A 389 20.04 2.17 17.46
CA GLU A 389 20.42 2.18 18.89
C GLU A 389 21.68 1.34 19.18
N THR A 390 21.77 0.18 18.59
CA THR A 390 22.88 -0.77 18.82
C THR A 390 23.95 -0.69 17.74
N GLY A 391 23.66 -0.03 16.64
CA GLY A 391 24.49 -0.04 15.43
C GLY A 391 24.53 -1.42 14.73
N THR A 392 23.65 -2.35 15.10
CA THR A 392 23.61 -3.70 14.53
C THR A 392 23.13 -3.66 13.09
N ARG A 393 23.75 -4.50 12.22
CA ARG A 393 23.28 -4.80 10.87
C ARG A 393 22.84 -6.25 10.83
N ARG A 394 21.70 -6.49 10.20
CA ARG A 394 21.19 -7.84 9.92
C ARG A 394 20.96 -7.95 8.42
N LEU A 395 21.35 -9.05 7.83
CA LEU A 395 21.20 -9.29 6.38
C LEU A 395 20.44 -10.60 6.17
N TYR A 396 19.40 -10.54 5.34
CA TYR A 396 18.58 -11.70 5.00
C TYR A 396 18.49 -11.89 3.49
N ASP A 397 18.37 -13.14 3.04
CA ASP A 397 18.06 -13.50 1.67
C ASP A 397 16.58 -13.88 1.60
N LEU A 398 15.74 -12.94 1.18
CA LEU A 398 14.28 -13.11 1.15
C LEU A 398 13.81 -14.15 0.11
N ALA A 399 14.65 -14.54 -0.85
CA ALA A 399 14.29 -15.56 -1.82
C ALA A 399 14.15 -16.95 -1.18
N VAL A 400 14.84 -17.18 -0.05
CA VAL A 400 14.87 -18.46 0.66
C VAL A 400 14.53 -18.36 2.13
N ASP A 401 14.48 -17.14 2.69
CA ASP A 401 14.26 -16.85 4.11
C ASP A 401 13.36 -15.62 4.30
N ALA A 402 12.15 -15.70 3.77
CA ALA A 402 11.16 -14.63 3.95
C ALA A 402 10.75 -14.42 5.43
N ALA A 403 11.02 -15.39 6.30
CA ALA A 403 10.77 -15.32 7.73
C ALA A 403 11.86 -14.56 8.51
N GLU A 404 12.99 -14.21 7.87
CA GLU A 404 14.11 -13.48 8.48
C GLU A 404 14.70 -14.19 9.70
N GLU A 405 14.85 -15.53 9.61
CA GLU A 405 15.35 -16.38 10.69
C GLU A 405 16.88 -16.54 10.68
N HIS A 406 17.52 -16.34 9.52
CA HIS A 406 18.93 -16.62 9.30
C HIS A 406 19.72 -15.37 8.92
N ASP A 407 20.30 -14.70 9.93
CA ASP A 407 21.14 -13.52 9.70
C ASP A 407 22.44 -13.90 8.97
N LEU A 408 22.65 -13.32 7.80
CA LEU A 408 23.81 -13.53 6.93
C LEU A 408 24.89 -12.45 7.09
N ALA A 409 24.70 -11.43 7.94
CA ALA A 409 25.59 -10.27 8.01
C ALA A 409 27.06 -10.66 8.28
N ALA A 410 27.28 -11.63 9.20
CA ALA A 410 28.62 -12.13 9.47
C ALA A 410 29.19 -13.05 8.38
N LYS A 411 28.30 -13.70 7.59
CA LYS A 411 28.71 -14.59 6.49
C LYS A 411 29.00 -13.84 5.19
N LEU A 412 28.33 -12.71 4.98
CA LEU A 412 28.42 -11.86 3.78
C LEU A 412 28.79 -10.41 4.15
N PRO A 413 29.96 -10.17 4.78
CA PRO A 413 30.32 -8.86 5.31
C PRO A 413 30.44 -7.79 4.22
N GLU A 414 30.92 -8.14 3.04
CA GLU A 414 31.05 -7.21 1.90
C GLU A 414 29.68 -6.75 1.39
N LYS A 415 28.73 -7.69 1.23
CA LYS A 415 27.36 -7.38 0.82
C LYS A 415 26.65 -6.54 1.87
N THR A 416 26.86 -6.86 3.16
CA THR A 416 26.32 -6.07 4.29
C THR A 416 26.84 -4.63 4.24
N ALA A 417 28.13 -4.43 4.02
CA ALA A 417 28.74 -3.11 3.94
C ALA A 417 28.26 -2.32 2.70
N GLU A 418 28.11 -3.00 1.55
CA GLU A 418 27.58 -2.41 0.32
C GLU A 418 26.17 -1.86 0.54
N LEU A 419 25.27 -2.68 1.09
CA LEU A 419 23.88 -2.28 1.30
C LEU A 419 23.75 -1.22 2.40
N ASP A 420 24.55 -1.27 3.47
CA ASP A 420 24.59 -0.22 4.50
C ASP A 420 25.06 1.12 3.92
N ALA A 421 26.05 1.10 3.02
CA ALA A 421 26.50 2.31 2.34
C ALA A 421 25.41 2.91 1.43
N ARG A 422 24.67 2.08 0.67
CA ARG A 422 23.53 2.50 -0.15
C ARG A 422 22.42 3.10 0.73
N LEU A 423 22.08 2.44 1.86
CA LEU A 423 21.09 2.94 2.81
C LEU A 423 21.45 4.30 3.36
N ILE A 424 22.71 4.50 3.79
CA ILE A 424 23.19 5.79 4.29
C ILE A 424 23.15 6.87 3.20
N ALA A 425 23.53 6.52 1.98
CA ALA A 425 23.48 7.43 0.84
C ALA A 425 22.04 7.85 0.52
N TYR A 426 21.10 6.92 0.58
CA TYR A 426 19.68 7.19 0.41
C TYR A 426 19.15 8.16 1.48
N LEU A 427 19.37 7.86 2.77
CA LEU A 427 18.88 8.70 3.88
C LEU A 427 19.42 10.14 3.78
N ARG A 428 20.68 10.32 3.35
CA ARG A 428 21.26 11.65 3.08
C ARG A 428 20.60 12.33 1.90
N ALA A 429 20.36 11.60 0.81
CA ALA A 429 19.80 12.15 -0.42
C ALA A 429 18.37 12.67 -0.24
N VAL A 430 17.56 12.00 0.61
CA VAL A 430 16.18 12.42 0.93
C VAL A 430 16.13 13.33 2.17
N ASN A 431 17.27 13.74 2.73
CA ASN A 431 17.34 14.53 3.96
C ASN A 431 16.52 13.93 5.11
N ALA A 432 16.59 12.59 5.29
CA ALA A 432 15.82 11.89 6.30
C ALA A 432 16.12 12.37 7.71
N GLN A 433 15.09 12.50 8.53
CA GLN A 433 15.26 12.79 9.96
C GLN A 433 15.75 11.52 10.68
N LEU A 434 16.81 11.65 11.46
CA LEU A 434 17.42 10.54 12.19
C LEU A 434 17.19 10.69 13.69
N ALA A 435 17.12 9.55 14.41
CA ALA A 435 17.18 9.56 15.87
C ALA A 435 18.57 10.02 16.34
N ILE A 436 18.63 10.78 17.43
CA ILE A 436 19.87 11.35 17.99
C ILE A 436 20.17 10.76 19.37
N VAL A 437 21.42 10.85 19.80
CA VAL A 437 21.83 10.36 21.13
C VAL A 437 21.05 11.07 22.23
N ASN A 438 20.50 10.30 23.17
CA ASN A 438 19.77 10.83 24.31
C ASN A 438 20.73 11.16 25.47
N PRO A 439 20.90 12.43 25.84
CA PRO A 439 21.80 12.81 26.94
C PRO A 439 21.27 12.40 28.32
N ASP A 440 19.97 12.14 28.47
CA ASP A 440 19.32 11.75 29.72
C ASP A 440 19.25 10.20 29.89
N TYR A 441 19.85 9.46 28.96
CA TYR A 441 19.82 8.00 28.98
C TYR A 441 20.59 7.44 30.19
N ASP A 442 19.89 6.59 30.94
CA ASP A 442 20.45 5.87 32.09
C ASP A 442 20.43 4.36 31.80
N PRO A 443 21.57 3.75 31.48
CA PRO A 443 21.64 2.34 31.15
C PRO A 443 21.17 1.40 32.30
N THR A 444 21.13 1.89 33.54
CA THR A 444 20.60 1.12 34.66
C THR A 444 19.09 1.05 34.69
N LYS A 445 18.43 1.98 33.99
CA LYS A 445 16.98 2.05 33.80
C LYS A 445 16.56 1.53 32.43
N ALA A 446 17.53 1.24 31.55
CA ALA A 446 17.25 0.55 30.33
C ALA A 446 16.50 -0.73 30.68
N GLY A 447 15.19 -0.73 30.49
CA GLY A 447 14.46 -1.98 30.39
C GLY A 447 15.23 -2.76 29.35
N ILE A 448 15.83 -3.88 29.72
CA ILE A 448 16.50 -4.77 28.80
C ILE A 448 15.48 -4.95 27.67
N ALA A 449 15.71 -4.27 26.55
CA ALA A 449 14.97 -4.59 25.35
C ALA A 449 15.23 -6.08 25.17
N PRO A 450 14.27 -6.97 25.43
CA PRO A 450 14.56 -8.37 25.27
C PRO A 450 15.05 -8.49 23.85
N ASP A 451 16.12 -9.26 23.64
CA ASP A 451 16.50 -9.73 22.32
C ASP A 451 15.30 -10.55 21.81
N ASN A 452 14.28 -9.82 21.34
CA ASN A 452 13.01 -10.33 20.83
C ASN A 452 13.22 -10.88 19.43
N ARG A 453 14.29 -11.69 19.25
CA ARG A 453 14.32 -12.61 18.14
C ARG A 453 13.11 -13.51 18.26
N PRO A 454 12.25 -13.59 17.24
CA PRO A 454 11.28 -14.65 17.13
C PRO A 454 12.08 -15.98 17.07
N GLY A 455 12.04 -16.75 18.12
CA GLY A 455 12.80 -18.01 18.24
C GLY A 455 13.64 -18.18 19.50
N ALA A 456 14.05 -17.11 20.20
CA ALA A 456 14.81 -17.18 21.45
C ALA A 456 13.94 -17.43 22.70
N GLY A 457 12.76 -18.01 22.55
CA GLY A 457 11.88 -18.46 23.62
C GLY A 457 12.43 -19.72 24.28
N GLY A 458 13.50 -19.58 25.08
CA GLY A 458 14.05 -20.60 25.90
C GLY A 458 13.02 -21.11 26.92
N LYS A 459 12.85 -22.41 26.96
CA LYS A 459 12.20 -23.20 28.01
C LYS A 459 12.60 -22.69 29.42
N GLY A 460 11.69 -22.08 30.12
CA GLY A 460 11.91 -21.59 31.49
C GLY A 460 10.63 -21.35 32.28
N GLY A 461 9.61 -22.17 32.06
CA GLY A 461 8.41 -22.18 32.90
C GLY A 461 8.67 -22.89 34.21
N LYS A 462 9.00 -22.18 35.29
CA LYS A 462 8.90 -22.72 36.66
C LYS A 462 7.42 -22.98 36.95
N ARG A 463 7.08 -24.26 37.09
CA ARG A 463 5.86 -24.70 37.76
C ARG A 463 5.84 -24.03 39.15
N ARG A 464 4.82 -23.27 39.45
CA ARG A 464 4.41 -22.96 40.81
C ARG A 464 3.52 -24.12 41.27
N ASP A 465 4.05 -24.97 42.07
CA ASP A 465 3.25 -25.83 42.93
C ASP A 465 2.58 -24.93 43.96
N SER A 466 1.29 -25.01 44.05
CA SER A 466 0.50 -24.44 45.15
C SER A 466 -0.07 -25.59 45.98
N PRO A 467 -0.13 -25.47 47.32
CA PRO A 467 -0.59 -26.50 48.22
C PRO A 467 -2.09 -26.75 48.14
#